data_1fc5f32491474d18b08f99c4a67d6140
#
_entry.id   1fc5f32491474d18b08f99c4a67d6140
#
_cell.length_a   1.000
_cell.length_b   1.000
_cell.length_c   1.000
_cell.angle_alpha   90.00
_cell.angle_beta   90.00
_cell.angle_gamma   90.00
#
_symmetry.space_group_name_H-M   'P 1'
#
loop_
_entity.id
_entity.type
_entity.pdbx_description
1 polymer ?
#
loop_
_entity_poly.entity_id
_entity_poly.type
_entity_poly.pdbx_seq_one_letter_code
_entity_poly.pdbx_strand_id
1 'polypeptide(L)'
;MPIDKFKKYLKAIFLVILGGVIGIFLYEFIKSVFEVKNIEIEVKKFYELLVPNSIVSVESIKKDGEMYKVLVKLILNDNVNYIEAWVSRDSSILVEGVIYLKDSVKTLERYKNFVECLNNKGVKIYGLLDSQNYPDAALLTSRQLNLLGRYSYLIFVSCDGDMMQVCIDSGITQFPAIVYNDKVYFGVNDIDWFSNLTGCKF
;
A
#
# COMPACT_ATOMS: atom_id res chain seq x y z
N MET A 1 -42.36 -41.55 37.80
CA MET A 1 -41.96 -40.11 37.83
C MET A 1 -43.16 -39.31 37.35
N PRO A 2 -43.68 -38.33 38.11
CA PRO A 2 -44.90 -37.61 37.68
C PRO A 2 -44.61 -36.83 36.39
N ILE A 3 -45.57 -36.93 35.47
CA ILE A 3 -45.52 -36.37 34.08
C ILE A 3 -45.15 -34.86 34.09
N ASP A 4 -45.56 -34.12 35.09
CA ASP A 4 -45.31 -32.69 35.23
C ASP A 4 -43.84 -32.34 35.48
N LYS A 5 -43.13 -33.16 36.24
CA LYS A 5 -41.66 -32.97 36.45
C LYS A 5 -40.89 -33.22 35.14
N PHE A 6 -41.29 -34.22 34.38
CA PHE A 6 -40.68 -34.53 33.09
C PHE A 6 -40.86 -33.39 32.07
N LYS A 7 -42.08 -32.81 31.96
CA LYS A 7 -42.33 -31.63 31.10
C LYS A 7 -41.51 -30.41 31.50
N LYS A 8 -41.27 -30.20 32.81
CA LYS A 8 -40.45 -29.07 33.30
C LYS A 8 -38.98 -29.23 32.95
N TYR A 9 -38.42 -30.44 33.06
CA TYR A 9 -37.07 -30.75 32.62
C TYR A 9 -36.88 -30.61 31.09
N LEU A 10 -37.88 -31.08 30.33
CA LEU A 10 -37.86 -30.96 28.85
C LEU A 10 -37.82 -29.49 28.39
N LYS A 11 -38.64 -28.62 29.04
CA LYS A 11 -38.60 -27.17 28.76
C LYS A 11 -37.28 -26.55 29.13
N ALA A 12 -36.65 -26.90 30.25
CA ALA A 12 -35.36 -26.37 30.63
C ALA A 12 -34.24 -26.81 29.67
N ILE A 13 -34.21 -28.06 29.24
CA ILE A 13 -33.27 -28.57 28.25
C ILE A 13 -33.46 -27.85 26.92
N PHE A 14 -34.70 -27.66 26.47
CA PHE A 14 -35.01 -26.94 25.22
C PHE A 14 -34.50 -25.49 25.25
N LEU A 15 -34.68 -24.76 26.36
CA LEU A 15 -34.19 -23.39 26.53
C LEU A 15 -32.66 -23.30 26.51
N VAL A 16 -31.96 -24.28 27.10
CA VAL A 16 -30.50 -24.33 27.08
C VAL A 16 -29.99 -24.59 25.65
N ILE A 17 -30.59 -25.53 24.94
CA ILE A 17 -30.21 -25.83 23.56
C ILE A 17 -30.50 -24.59 22.64
N LEU A 18 -31.65 -23.95 22.79
CA LEU A 18 -32.02 -22.77 22.03
C LEU A 18 -31.06 -21.63 22.31
N GLY A 19 -30.71 -21.38 23.58
CA GLY A 19 -29.71 -20.35 23.95
C GLY A 19 -28.34 -20.64 23.38
N GLY A 20 -27.90 -21.90 23.39
CA GLY A 20 -26.64 -22.32 22.78
C GLY A 20 -26.61 -22.10 21.27
N VAL A 21 -27.68 -22.48 20.57
CA VAL A 21 -27.78 -22.27 19.12
C VAL A 21 -27.77 -20.78 18.77
N ILE A 22 -28.53 -19.95 19.47
CA ILE A 22 -28.54 -18.49 19.26
C ILE A 22 -27.14 -17.91 19.55
N GLY A 23 -26.48 -18.35 20.60
CA GLY A 23 -25.11 -17.92 20.95
C GLY A 23 -24.09 -18.22 19.83
N ILE A 24 -24.17 -19.40 19.23
CA ILE A 24 -23.30 -19.78 18.10
C ILE A 24 -23.58 -18.89 16.87
N PHE A 25 -24.86 -18.68 16.54
CA PHE A 25 -25.21 -17.80 15.41
C PHE A 25 -24.74 -16.36 15.61
N LEU A 26 -24.91 -15.82 16.81
CA LEU A 26 -24.42 -14.46 17.13
C LEU A 26 -22.89 -14.38 17.05
N TYR A 27 -22.19 -15.38 17.54
CA TYR A 27 -20.72 -15.42 17.48
C TYR A 27 -20.21 -15.44 16.03
N GLU A 28 -20.75 -16.32 15.19
CA GLU A 28 -20.39 -16.40 13.76
C GLU A 28 -20.74 -15.10 13.01
N PHE A 29 -21.87 -14.48 13.31
CA PHE A 29 -22.27 -13.21 12.72
C PHE A 29 -21.31 -12.08 13.10
N ILE A 30 -20.99 -11.94 14.39
CA ILE A 30 -20.03 -10.92 14.89
C ILE A 30 -18.66 -11.13 14.25
N LYS A 31 -18.18 -12.38 14.23
CA LYS A 31 -16.90 -12.74 13.60
C LYS A 31 -16.86 -12.35 12.13
N SER A 32 -17.92 -12.64 11.37
CA SER A 32 -18.03 -12.29 9.95
C SER A 32 -17.97 -10.77 9.72
N VAL A 33 -18.63 -9.97 10.56
CA VAL A 33 -18.59 -8.51 10.48
C VAL A 33 -17.18 -7.98 10.72
N PHE A 34 -16.45 -8.54 11.70
CA PHE A 34 -15.06 -8.15 11.96
C PHE A 34 -14.11 -8.56 10.83
N GLU A 35 -14.28 -9.75 10.24
CA GLU A 35 -13.49 -10.19 9.09
C GLU A 35 -13.66 -9.21 7.91
N VAL A 36 -14.90 -8.87 7.54
CA VAL A 36 -15.20 -7.96 6.44
C VAL A 36 -14.60 -6.57 6.67
N LYS A 37 -14.74 -6.03 7.89
CA LYS A 37 -14.19 -4.72 8.23
C LYS A 37 -12.66 -4.70 8.18
N ASN A 38 -12.01 -5.76 8.63
CA ASN A 38 -10.56 -5.88 8.57
C ASN A 38 -10.06 -5.95 7.12
N ILE A 39 -10.74 -6.73 6.26
CA ILE A 39 -10.45 -6.80 4.83
C ILE A 39 -10.58 -5.43 4.16
N GLU A 40 -11.65 -4.69 4.45
CA GLU A 40 -11.85 -3.34 3.91
C GLU A 40 -10.68 -2.41 4.24
N ILE A 41 -10.26 -2.38 5.52
CA ILE A 41 -9.16 -1.53 5.99
C ILE A 41 -7.84 -1.89 5.31
N GLU A 42 -7.48 -3.18 5.29
CA GLU A 42 -6.19 -3.62 4.75
C GLU A 42 -6.12 -3.46 3.22
N VAL A 43 -7.19 -3.77 2.50
CA VAL A 43 -7.27 -3.58 1.04
C VAL A 43 -7.19 -2.10 0.68
N LYS A 44 -7.96 -1.25 1.36
CA LYS A 44 -7.92 0.19 1.14
C LYS A 44 -6.50 0.74 1.36
N LYS A 45 -5.90 0.42 2.50
CA LYS A 45 -4.53 0.82 2.84
C LYS A 45 -3.52 0.33 1.80
N PHE A 46 -3.64 -0.92 1.33
CA PHE A 46 -2.76 -1.47 0.30
C PHE A 46 -2.81 -0.64 -0.99
N TYR A 47 -4.01 -0.36 -1.51
CA TYR A 47 -4.12 0.40 -2.75
C TYR A 47 -3.78 1.88 -2.60
N GLU A 48 -4.04 2.51 -1.45
CA GLU A 48 -3.58 3.88 -1.15
C GLU A 48 -2.04 3.98 -1.16
N LEU A 49 -1.35 2.95 -0.65
CA LEU A 49 0.11 2.87 -0.67
C LEU A 49 0.65 2.47 -2.07
N LEU A 50 -0.08 1.62 -2.79
CA LEU A 50 0.31 1.16 -4.12
C LEU A 50 0.18 2.24 -5.18
N VAL A 51 -0.85 3.09 -5.09
CA VAL A 51 -1.15 4.17 -6.03
C VAL A 51 -1.24 5.48 -5.27
N PRO A 52 -0.11 6.16 -5.02
CA PRO A 52 -0.10 7.44 -4.31
C PRO A 52 -0.95 8.49 -5.01
N ASN A 53 -1.58 9.36 -4.22
CA ASN A 53 -2.51 10.41 -4.67
C ASN A 53 -3.81 9.91 -5.31
N SER A 54 -4.12 8.62 -5.20
CA SER A 54 -5.44 8.10 -5.58
C SER A 54 -6.44 8.19 -4.43
N ILE A 55 -7.72 8.31 -4.79
CA ILE A 55 -8.83 8.11 -3.86
C ILE A 55 -9.26 6.64 -3.99
N VAL A 56 -9.16 5.89 -2.89
CA VAL A 56 -9.51 4.47 -2.84
C VAL A 56 -10.79 4.27 -2.05
N SER A 57 -11.76 3.57 -2.63
CA SER A 57 -12.95 3.10 -1.92
C SER A 57 -13.20 1.62 -2.20
N VAL A 58 -13.67 0.90 -1.18
CA VAL A 58 -14.12 -0.49 -1.33
C VAL A 58 -15.62 -0.45 -1.55
N GLU A 59 -16.06 -0.80 -2.75
CA GLU A 59 -17.47 -0.72 -3.17
C GLU A 59 -18.29 -1.92 -2.71
N SER A 60 -17.67 -3.09 -2.67
CA SER A 60 -18.34 -4.31 -2.18
C SER A 60 -17.34 -5.36 -1.71
N ILE A 61 -17.75 -6.12 -0.68
CA ILE A 61 -17.07 -7.30 -0.20
C ILE A 61 -18.09 -8.43 -0.14
N LYS A 62 -17.84 -9.52 -0.85
CA LYS A 62 -18.73 -10.69 -0.92
C LYS A 62 -17.94 -11.95 -0.63
N LYS A 63 -18.47 -12.81 0.23
CA LYS A 63 -17.88 -14.12 0.48
C LYS A 63 -17.96 -14.98 -0.78
N ASP A 64 -16.84 -15.57 -1.19
CA ASP A 64 -16.68 -16.45 -2.33
C ASP A 64 -15.84 -17.67 -1.90
N GLY A 65 -16.50 -18.74 -1.49
CA GLY A 65 -15.86 -19.92 -0.90
C GLY A 65 -15.10 -19.59 0.40
N GLU A 66 -13.80 -19.88 0.41
CA GLU A 66 -12.90 -19.59 1.54
C GLU A 66 -12.28 -18.19 1.47
N MET A 67 -12.59 -17.42 0.43
CA MET A 67 -12.08 -16.07 0.23
C MET A 67 -13.22 -15.04 0.20
N TYR A 68 -12.85 -13.78 0.14
CA TYR A 68 -13.76 -12.67 -0.11
C TYR A 68 -13.40 -12.02 -1.44
N LYS A 69 -14.40 -11.91 -2.33
CA LYS A 69 -14.30 -11.12 -3.55
C LYS A 69 -14.54 -9.66 -3.20
N VAL A 70 -13.56 -8.82 -3.50
CA VAL A 70 -13.57 -7.39 -3.19
C VAL A 70 -13.56 -6.58 -4.47
N LEU A 71 -14.46 -5.61 -4.59
CA LEU A 71 -14.47 -4.64 -5.66
C LEU A 71 -13.91 -3.31 -5.12
N VAL A 72 -12.77 -2.90 -5.65
CA VAL A 72 -12.09 -1.66 -5.28
C VAL A 72 -12.27 -0.63 -6.38
N LYS A 73 -12.67 0.58 -6.03
CA LYS A 73 -12.71 1.73 -6.93
C LYS A 73 -11.51 2.62 -6.63
N LEU A 74 -10.76 2.91 -7.68
CA LEU A 74 -9.59 3.78 -7.68
C LEU A 74 -9.86 5.01 -8.53
N ILE A 75 -9.68 6.19 -7.99
CA ILE A 75 -9.78 7.45 -8.72
C ILE A 75 -8.41 8.11 -8.71
N LEU A 76 -7.83 8.31 -9.89
CA LEU A 76 -6.56 8.99 -10.09
C LEU A 76 -6.68 9.97 -11.27
N ASN A 77 -6.43 11.27 -11.05
CA ASN A 77 -6.53 12.31 -12.07
C ASN A 77 -7.86 12.26 -12.85
N ASP A 78 -8.98 12.19 -12.12
CA ASP A 78 -10.36 12.07 -12.63
C ASP A 78 -10.67 10.76 -13.40
N ASN A 79 -9.69 9.88 -13.57
CA ASN A 79 -9.91 8.57 -14.16
C ASN A 79 -10.38 7.59 -13.07
N VAL A 80 -11.49 6.90 -13.35
CA VAL A 80 -12.06 5.90 -12.45
C VAL A 80 -11.74 4.52 -12.96
N ASN A 81 -11.08 3.71 -12.12
CA ASN A 81 -10.77 2.30 -12.40
C ASN A 81 -11.42 1.43 -11.34
N TYR A 82 -11.90 0.25 -11.76
CA TYR A 82 -12.43 -0.78 -10.86
C TYR A 82 -11.52 -1.99 -10.92
N ILE A 83 -11.14 -2.51 -9.74
CA ILE A 83 -10.28 -3.66 -9.58
C ILE A 83 -11.04 -4.73 -8.81
N GLU A 84 -11.12 -5.93 -9.36
CA GLU A 84 -11.62 -7.10 -8.64
C GLU A 84 -10.43 -7.88 -8.05
N ALA A 85 -10.51 -8.18 -6.77
CA ALA A 85 -9.51 -8.96 -6.07
C ALA A 85 -10.16 -9.99 -5.14
N TRP A 86 -9.46 -11.09 -4.87
CA TRP A 86 -9.86 -12.08 -3.87
C TRP A 86 -8.90 -11.99 -2.68
N VAL A 87 -9.47 -11.90 -1.48
CA VAL A 87 -8.72 -11.71 -0.24
C VAL A 87 -9.01 -12.85 0.72
N SER A 88 -7.99 -13.41 1.36
CA SER A 88 -8.15 -14.41 2.42
C SER A 88 -8.86 -13.82 3.64
N ARG A 89 -9.52 -14.67 4.45
CA ARG A 89 -10.25 -14.27 5.66
C ARG A 89 -9.39 -13.48 6.66
N ASP A 90 -8.13 -13.84 6.77
CA ASP A 90 -7.16 -13.17 7.67
C ASP A 90 -6.52 -11.94 7.04
N SER A 91 -6.95 -11.54 5.84
CA SER A 91 -6.41 -10.42 5.04
C SER A 91 -4.91 -10.55 4.72
N SER A 92 -4.36 -11.77 4.74
CA SER A 92 -2.94 -11.99 4.49
C SER A 92 -2.58 -12.15 3.02
N ILE A 93 -3.54 -12.61 2.20
CA ILE A 93 -3.35 -12.92 0.78
C ILE A 93 -4.36 -12.12 -0.03
N LEU A 94 -3.89 -11.43 -1.05
CA LEU A 94 -4.69 -10.79 -2.09
C LEU A 94 -4.31 -11.39 -3.45
N VAL A 95 -5.30 -11.87 -4.17
CA VAL A 95 -5.13 -12.51 -5.49
C VAL A 95 -5.62 -11.57 -6.58
N GLU A 96 -4.72 -10.79 -7.07
CA GLU A 96 -4.75 -10.10 -8.37
C GLU A 96 -3.48 -10.46 -9.18
N GLY A 97 -2.92 -11.51 -8.88
CA GLY A 97 -1.60 -12.13 -8.95
C GLY A 97 -1.25 -12.41 -7.49
N VAL A 98 -0.53 -13.38 -7.11
CA VAL A 98 -0.32 -13.75 -5.69
C VAL A 98 0.45 -12.65 -4.95
N ILE A 99 -0.24 -11.79 -4.20
CA ILE A 99 0.35 -10.72 -3.39
C ILE A 99 0.10 -11.05 -1.91
N TYR A 100 1.17 -11.17 -1.13
CA TYR A 100 1.10 -11.28 0.33
C TYR A 100 0.81 -9.91 0.94
N LEU A 101 -0.46 -9.62 1.19
CA LEU A 101 -0.96 -8.28 1.51
C LEU A 101 -0.24 -7.62 2.69
N LYS A 102 -0.11 -8.32 3.82
CA LYS A 102 0.53 -7.77 5.04
C LYS A 102 1.99 -7.38 4.82
N ASP A 103 2.75 -8.24 4.15
CA ASP A 103 4.17 -7.98 3.87
C ASP A 103 4.33 -6.86 2.84
N SER A 104 3.45 -6.82 1.85
CA SER A 104 3.43 -5.75 0.84
C SER A 104 3.06 -4.40 1.45
N VAL A 105 2.04 -4.33 2.31
CA VAL A 105 1.67 -3.10 3.04
C VAL A 105 2.84 -2.60 3.88
N LYS A 106 3.46 -3.48 4.69
CA LYS A 106 4.61 -3.12 5.53
C LYS A 106 5.79 -2.61 4.71
N THR A 107 6.07 -3.26 3.58
CA THR A 107 7.15 -2.86 2.67
C THR A 107 6.87 -1.49 2.05
N LEU A 108 5.65 -1.26 1.55
CA LEU A 108 5.24 0.02 0.97
C LEU A 108 5.29 1.16 2.00
N GLU A 109 4.87 0.91 3.25
CA GLU A 109 4.98 1.88 4.34
C GLU A 109 6.44 2.25 4.66
N ARG A 110 7.35 1.27 4.64
CA ARG A 110 8.79 1.55 4.84
C ARG A 110 9.32 2.48 3.76
N TYR A 111 9.03 2.21 2.48
CA TYR A 111 9.42 3.10 1.39
C TYR A 111 8.83 4.50 1.53
N LYS A 112 7.53 4.59 1.84
CA LYS A 112 6.85 5.87 2.08
C LYS A 112 7.55 6.68 3.17
N ASN A 113 7.67 6.11 4.36
CA ASN A 113 8.24 6.78 5.51
C ASN A 113 9.70 7.22 5.26
N PHE A 114 10.46 6.38 4.57
CA PHE A 114 11.84 6.68 4.21
C PHE A 114 11.92 7.88 3.27
N VAL A 115 11.17 7.86 2.16
CA VAL A 115 11.19 8.95 1.17
C VAL A 115 10.61 10.24 1.74
N GLU A 116 9.58 10.18 2.59
CA GLU A 116 9.06 11.35 3.32
C GLU A 116 10.14 11.94 4.25
N CYS A 117 10.92 11.09 4.93
CA CYS A 117 12.05 11.55 5.72
C CYS A 117 13.10 12.26 4.85
N LEU A 118 13.47 11.69 3.70
CA LEU A 118 14.40 12.31 2.75
C LEU A 118 13.87 13.67 2.27
N ASN A 119 12.59 13.75 1.92
CA ASN A 119 11.96 15.00 1.50
C ASN A 119 11.99 16.07 2.59
N ASN A 120 11.66 15.70 3.83
CA ASN A 120 11.70 16.59 5.00
C ASN A 120 13.13 17.08 5.33
N LYS A 121 14.15 16.30 4.95
CA LYS A 121 15.56 16.69 5.06
C LYS A 121 16.04 17.56 3.89
N GLY A 122 15.19 17.81 2.89
CA GLY A 122 15.51 18.62 1.72
C GLY A 122 16.30 17.90 0.64
N VAL A 123 16.34 16.56 0.65
CA VAL A 123 16.95 15.78 -0.44
C VAL A 123 16.16 15.98 -1.73
N LYS A 124 16.86 16.23 -2.83
CA LYS A 124 16.30 16.27 -4.19
C LYS A 124 17.12 15.40 -5.12
N ILE A 125 16.43 14.71 -6.03
CA ILE A 125 17.02 13.89 -7.08
C ILE A 125 16.70 14.55 -8.41
N TYR A 126 17.71 15.00 -9.09
CA TYR A 126 17.62 15.59 -10.44
C TYR A 126 17.91 14.52 -11.49
N GLY A 127 17.08 14.45 -12.51
CA GLY A 127 17.23 13.41 -13.52
C GLY A 127 16.49 13.67 -14.80
N LEU A 128 16.80 12.86 -15.81
CA LEU A 128 16.16 12.85 -17.12
C LEU A 128 15.31 11.60 -17.27
N LEU A 129 14.12 11.75 -17.86
CA LEU A 129 13.23 10.64 -18.19
C LEU A 129 13.08 10.48 -19.72
N ASP A 130 13.57 11.44 -20.49
CA ASP A 130 13.58 11.40 -21.95
C ASP A 130 14.58 10.34 -22.48
N SER A 131 14.07 9.14 -22.69
CA SER A 131 14.86 8.00 -23.18
C SER A 131 15.17 8.09 -24.69
N GLN A 132 14.55 8.98 -25.44
CA GLN A 132 14.80 9.14 -26.87
C GLN A 132 16.08 9.96 -27.11
N ASN A 133 16.23 11.06 -26.37
CA ASN A 133 17.38 11.95 -26.52
C ASN A 133 18.55 11.59 -25.58
N TYR A 134 18.26 11.05 -24.40
CA TYR A 134 19.24 10.76 -23.35
C TYR A 134 19.05 9.36 -22.74
N PRO A 135 19.18 8.28 -23.53
CA PRO A 135 18.81 6.92 -23.08
C PRO A 135 19.58 6.45 -21.84
N ASP A 136 20.88 6.71 -21.76
CA ASP A 136 21.69 6.26 -20.62
C ASP A 136 21.34 7.02 -19.33
N ALA A 137 21.17 8.34 -19.43
CA ALA A 137 20.80 9.17 -18.28
C ALA A 137 19.38 8.84 -17.78
N ALA A 138 18.44 8.62 -18.70
CA ALA A 138 17.08 8.19 -18.37
C ALA A 138 17.05 6.80 -17.71
N LEU A 139 17.86 5.86 -18.19
CA LEU A 139 18.00 4.52 -17.58
C LEU A 139 18.53 4.62 -16.14
N LEU A 140 19.61 5.38 -15.94
CA LEU A 140 20.21 5.56 -14.61
C LEU A 140 19.26 6.29 -13.66
N THR A 141 18.55 7.32 -14.14
CA THR A 141 17.52 8.03 -13.37
C THR A 141 16.39 7.08 -12.95
N SER A 142 15.85 6.31 -13.90
CA SER A 142 14.80 5.33 -13.62
C SER A 142 15.27 4.28 -12.60
N ARG A 143 16.53 3.82 -12.70
CA ARG A 143 17.11 2.90 -11.73
C ARG A 143 17.18 3.51 -10.33
N GLN A 144 17.62 4.78 -10.21
CA GLN A 144 17.65 5.48 -8.93
C GLN A 144 16.25 5.62 -8.32
N LEU A 145 15.27 6.01 -9.09
CA LEU A 145 13.89 6.16 -8.62
C LEU A 145 13.27 4.82 -8.20
N ASN A 146 13.55 3.75 -8.94
CA ASN A 146 13.07 2.40 -8.61
C ASN A 146 13.65 1.87 -7.28
N LEU A 147 14.90 2.19 -6.95
CA LEU A 147 15.51 1.83 -5.67
C LEU A 147 14.79 2.48 -4.47
N LEU A 148 14.21 3.65 -4.66
CA LEU A 148 13.46 4.38 -3.63
C LEU A 148 11.95 4.09 -3.68
N GLY A 149 11.51 3.31 -4.65
CA GLY A 149 10.12 2.92 -4.81
C GLY A 149 9.22 4.02 -5.33
N ARG A 150 7.90 3.77 -5.29
CA ARG A 150 6.88 4.62 -5.91
C ARG A 150 6.79 6.03 -5.34
N TYR A 151 7.28 6.26 -4.12
CA TYR A 151 7.24 7.57 -3.46
C TYR A 151 8.38 8.50 -3.86
N SER A 152 9.35 8.02 -4.67
CA SER A 152 10.49 8.80 -5.15
C SER A 152 10.11 10.12 -5.85
N TYR A 153 8.88 10.22 -6.40
CA TYR A 153 8.37 11.46 -7.01
C TYR A 153 8.32 12.65 -6.04
N LEU A 154 8.25 12.42 -4.71
CA LEU A 154 8.24 13.49 -3.70
C LEU A 154 9.56 14.27 -3.66
N ILE A 155 10.65 13.64 -4.10
CA ILE A 155 11.99 14.21 -4.08
C ILE A 155 12.61 14.32 -5.48
N PHE A 156 11.87 13.90 -6.52
CA PHE A 156 12.34 13.94 -7.89
C PHE A 156 12.09 15.31 -8.55
N VAL A 157 13.07 15.77 -9.29
CA VAL A 157 13.01 16.98 -10.13
C VAL A 157 13.42 16.57 -11.55
N SER A 158 12.50 16.71 -12.51
CA SER A 158 12.81 16.46 -13.91
C SER A 158 13.65 17.62 -14.49
N CYS A 159 14.71 17.25 -15.20
CA CYS A 159 15.52 18.16 -15.99
C CYS A 159 15.25 18.02 -17.50
N ASP A 160 14.12 17.44 -17.91
CA ASP A 160 13.75 17.29 -19.30
C ASP A 160 13.30 18.61 -19.93
N GLY A 161 13.49 18.77 -21.25
CA GLY A 161 13.05 19.93 -22.02
C GLY A 161 13.68 21.25 -21.54
N ASP A 162 12.84 22.25 -21.31
CA ASP A 162 13.27 23.60 -20.90
C ASP A 162 13.95 23.64 -19.53
N MET A 163 13.74 22.62 -18.69
CA MET A 163 14.35 22.51 -17.38
C MET A 163 15.82 22.09 -17.43
N MET A 164 16.31 21.59 -18.56
CA MET A 164 17.72 21.17 -18.72
C MET A 164 18.68 22.30 -18.38
N GLN A 165 18.45 23.48 -18.97
CA GLN A 165 19.35 24.63 -18.75
C GLN A 165 19.34 25.09 -17.30
N VAL A 166 18.17 25.08 -16.65
CA VAL A 166 18.02 25.43 -15.22
C VAL A 166 18.81 24.46 -14.35
N CYS A 167 18.78 23.16 -14.66
CA CYS A 167 19.56 22.15 -13.94
C CYS A 167 21.07 22.38 -14.13
N ILE A 168 21.53 22.65 -15.35
CA ILE A 168 22.94 22.92 -15.66
C ILE A 168 23.43 24.17 -14.91
N ASP A 169 22.66 25.26 -14.94
CA ASP A 169 22.97 26.51 -14.24
C ASP A 169 23.04 26.34 -12.72
N SER A 170 22.32 25.32 -12.20
CA SER A 170 22.37 24.90 -10.80
C SER A 170 23.53 23.93 -10.47
N GLY A 171 24.44 23.72 -11.42
CA GLY A 171 25.62 22.86 -11.25
C GLY A 171 25.36 21.36 -11.46
N ILE A 172 24.19 20.99 -11.99
CA ILE A 172 23.85 19.60 -12.31
C ILE A 172 24.37 19.27 -13.72
N THR A 173 25.51 18.60 -13.80
CA THR A 173 26.18 18.27 -15.08
C THR A 173 26.12 16.80 -15.46
N GLN A 174 25.67 15.93 -14.54
CA GLN A 174 25.50 14.49 -14.76
C GLN A 174 24.20 14.02 -14.11
N PHE A 175 23.57 13.00 -14.66
CA PHE A 175 22.30 12.45 -14.19
C PHE A 175 22.38 10.94 -13.91
N PRO A 176 21.71 10.45 -12.84
CA PRO A 176 21.01 11.24 -11.83
C PRO A 176 22.00 12.00 -10.93
N ALA A 177 21.54 13.15 -10.41
CA ALA A 177 22.25 13.91 -9.39
C ALA A 177 21.39 14.01 -8.13
N ILE A 178 22.01 13.86 -6.96
CA ILE A 178 21.36 13.98 -5.66
C ILE A 178 21.89 15.25 -5.01
N VAL A 179 21.00 16.15 -4.62
CA VAL A 179 21.32 17.39 -3.93
C VAL A 179 20.88 17.27 -2.47
N TYR A 180 21.82 17.51 -1.55
CA TYR A 180 21.56 17.52 -0.12
C TYR A 180 22.56 18.46 0.59
N ASN A 181 22.07 19.40 1.40
CA ASN A 181 22.86 20.40 2.12
C ASN A 181 23.86 21.13 1.17
N ASP A 182 23.36 21.65 0.06
CA ASP A 182 24.13 22.37 -0.99
C ASP A 182 25.28 21.57 -1.61
N LYS A 183 25.30 20.27 -1.41
CA LYS A 183 26.25 19.35 -2.04
C LYS A 183 25.56 18.53 -3.12
N VAL A 184 26.25 18.34 -4.24
CA VAL A 184 25.81 17.54 -5.37
C VAL A 184 26.57 16.22 -5.38
N TYR A 185 25.84 15.12 -5.47
CA TYR A 185 26.36 13.76 -5.60
C TYR A 185 25.83 13.15 -6.89
N PHE A 186 26.69 12.56 -7.69
CA PHE A 186 26.34 12.01 -8.98
C PHE A 186 26.22 10.48 -8.95
N GLY A 187 25.37 9.94 -9.84
CA GLY A 187 25.20 8.52 -10.05
C GLY A 187 24.11 7.90 -9.19
N VAL A 188 23.97 6.58 -9.32
CA VAL A 188 22.95 5.79 -8.63
C VAL A 188 23.48 5.38 -7.25
N ASN A 189 22.72 5.66 -6.22
CA ASN A 189 23.05 5.37 -4.83
C ASN A 189 21.96 4.50 -4.20
N ASP A 190 22.34 3.58 -3.33
CA ASP A 190 21.44 2.66 -2.65
C ASP A 190 20.79 3.28 -1.38
N ILE A 191 19.86 2.54 -0.80
CA ILE A 191 19.13 2.95 0.40
C ILE A 191 20.06 3.18 1.59
N ASP A 192 21.10 2.33 1.75
CA ASP A 192 22.04 2.44 2.85
C ASP A 192 22.90 3.70 2.74
N TRP A 193 23.27 4.08 1.52
CA TRP A 193 23.96 5.34 1.27
C TRP A 193 23.11 6.55 1.68
N PHE A 194 21.81 6.59 1.30
CA PHE A 194 20.90 7.65 1.73
C PHE A 194 20.74 7.67 3.25
N SER A 195 20.60 6.49 3.87
CA SER A 195 20.46 6.36 5.32
C SER A 195 21.68 6.94 6.04
N ASN A 196 22.89 6.61 5.58
CA ASN A 196 24.13 7.11 6.15
C ASN A 196 24.32 8.62 5.95
N LEU A 197 23.93 9.13 4.78
CA LEU A 197 24.08 10.55 4.45
C LEU A 197 23.11 11.43 5.25
N THR A 198 21.86 10.99 5.44
CA THR A 198 20.78 11.83 5.97
C THR A 198 20.34 11.49 7.38
N GLY A 199 20.68 10.29 7.87
CA GLY A 199 20.18 9.73 9.12
C GLY A 199 18.73 9.19 9.03
N CYS A 200 18.11 9.16 7.84
CA CYS A 200 16.81 8.53 7.64
C CYS A 200 16.95 7.01 7.74
N LYS A 201 15.99 6.34 8.39
CA LYS A 201 15.98 4.88 8.56
C LYS A 201 15.02 4.26 7.58
N PHE A 202 15.48 3.21 6.89
CA PHE A 202 14.65 2.38 6.02
C PHE A 202 14.08 1.17 6.73
#